data_5806342aceb76422344e8991080c8f5b
#
_entry.id   5806342aceb76422344e8991080c8f5b
#
_cell.length_a   1.000
_cell.length_b   1.000
_cell.length_c   1.000
_cell.angle_alpha   90.00
_cell.angle_beta   90.00
_cell.angle_gamma   90.00
#
_symmetry.space_group_name_H-M   'P 1'
#
loop_
_entity.id
_entity.type
_entity.pdbx_description
1 polymer ?
#
loop_
_entity_poly.entity_id
_entity_poly.type
_entity_poly.pdbx_seq_one_letter_code
_entity_poly.pdbx_strand_id
1 'polypeptide(L)'
;MASKITKGILISCWIVYLAILGAVVMVFMAIANGSIGYMPPVEQLENPIDKYASQVISSDGKALGAYAHSKDNRIYVNYEDLSPDLVKALIATEDIRFAEHSGIDAQGLFRAIVKRGILMQKSGGGGSTITQQLAKQLFSPSADNMMERLFQKPIEWVIAVQLERYYTKEEIINMYLNKFDFLYNAVGIQSASRVYFGKTPKTLKIEEAATLVGMCKNPSYFNPVRHNKRTIGRRNTVLEQMEKAGYITKAECDSLKALPLVVHFTRMDHKDGLAPYFREYLRLTMTAKKPERKDYASWQSQKFSEDSLSWATNPLYGWCNKNKKADGEYYNLYTDGLKIYTSIDSRMQKYAEDAVREHMSKDLQPAFFREKKGRSYAPFSRDVSVGQVDTMLMRAMHQTDRYRAMKKSGMAEADMRKEFEKPVDMRVFSWDGPIDTIMSPLDSIRYHKSFLRTAFMSMDPRTGQVKAYVGGIDYNDFQYDMVNGGRRQIGSTMKPFLYSLAMIEGISPCDQMLHVPVSYTHLRAHETRG
;
A
#
# COMPACT_ATOMS: atom_id res chain seq x y z
N MET A 1 45.68 -57.19 -27.01
CA MET A 1 44.38 -57.25 -26.27
C MET A 1 44.05 -55.98 -25.56
N ALA A 2 44.92 -55.32 -24.82
CA ALA A 2 44.69 -54.09 -24.07
C ALA A 2 44.10 -52.92 -24.92
N SER A 3 44.56 -52.70 -26.16
CA SER A 3 44.07 -51.63 -27.05
C SER A 3 42.63 -51.84 -27.56
N LYS A 4 42.11 -53.05 -27.66
CA LYS A 4 40.71 -53.33 -28.02
C LYS A 4 39.78 -53.13 -26.82
N ILE A 5 40.25 -53.49 -25.63
CA ILE A 5 39.46 -53.27 -24.35
C ILE A 5 39.34 -51.80 -24.06
N THR A 6 40.43 -51.02 -24.18
CA THR A 6 40.36 -49.54 -23.97
C THR A 6 39.46 -48.86 -25.00
N LYS A 7 39.47 -49.26 -26.28
CA LYS A 7 38.54 -48.74 -27.29
C LYS A 7 37.05 -49.07 -26.96
N GLY A 8 36.80 -50.32 -26.51
CA GLY A 8 35.45 -50.74 -26.09
C GLY A 8 34.93 -49.94 -24.92
N ILE A 9 35.76 -49.73 -23.89
CA ILE A 9 35.39 -48.89 -22.71
C ILE A 9 35.11 -47.43 -23.14
N LEU A 10 35.95 -46.88 -24.02
CA LEU A 10 35.79 -45.51 -24.51
C LEU A 10 34.48 -45.33 -25.30
N ILE A 11 34.13 -46.29 -26.17
CA ILE A 11 32.87 -46.29 -26.91
C ILE A 11 31.68 -46.41 -25.96
N SER A 12 31.74 -47.29 -24.95
CA SER A 12 30.69 -47.44 -23.94
C SER A 12 30.49 -46.14 -23.13
N CYS A 13 31.58 -45.47 -22.73
CA CYS A 13 31.52 -44.17 -22.07
C CYS A 13 30.84 -43.10 -22.95
N TRP A 14 31.16 -43.07 -24.25
CA TRP A 14 30.51 -42.14 -25.18
C TRP A 14 29.02 -42.46 -25.39
N ILE A 15 28.63 -43.74 -25.47
CA ILE A 15 27.22 -44.14 -25.58
C ILE A 15 26.45 -43.70 -24.32
N VAL A 16 26.99 -43.95 -23.13
CA VAL A 16 26.39 -43.52 -21.86
C VAL A 16 26.31 -42.00 -21.80
N TYR A 17 27.35 -41.28 -22.18
CA TYR A 17 27.36 -39.83 -22.22
C TYR A 17 26.27 -39.28 -23.16
N LEU A 18 26.16 -39.80 -24.40
CA LEU A 18 25.16 -39.39 -25.37
C LEU A 18 23.72 -39.74 -24.91
N ALA A 19 23.54 -40.89 -24.26
CA ALA A 19 22.27 -41.28 -23.68
C ALA A 19 21.84 -40.32 -22.55
N ILE A 20 22.74 -39.94 -21.65
CA ILE A 20 22.51 -38.97 -20.60
C ILE A 20 22.19 -37.60 -21.21
N LEU A 21 22.97 -37.15 -22.21
CA LEU A 21 22.73 -35.89 -22.90
C LEU A 21 21.35 -35.87 -23.57
N GLY A 22 20.99 -36.97 -24.26
CA GLY A 22 19.67 -37.12 -24.87
C GLY A 22 18.52 -37.08 -23.85
N ALA A 23 18.68 -37.74 -22.70
CA ALA A 23 17.73 -37.70 -21.60
C ALA A 23 17.55 -36.27 -21.03
N VAL A 24 18.65 -35.55 -20.84
CA VAL A 24 18.61 -34.14 -20.38
C VAL A 24 17.87 -33.27 -21.40
N VAL A 25 18.19 -33.40 -22.69
CA VAL A 25 17.51 -32.64 -23.75
C VAL A 25 16.00 -32.95 -23.78
N MET A 26 15.61 -34.25 -23.67
CA MET A 26 14.20 -34.63 -23.59
C MET A 26 13.49 -34.02 -22.38
N VAL A 27 14.10 -33.96 -21.20
CA VAL A 27 13.53 -33.33 -20.02
C VAL A 27 13.31 -31.83 -20.25
N PHE A 28 14.30 -31.14 -20.83
CA PHE A 28 14.17 -29.71 -21.14
C PHE A 28 13.08 -29.43 -22.20
N MET A 29 12.96 -30.29 -23.21
CA MET A 29 11.88 -30.22 -24.20
C MET A 29 10.51 -30.45 -23.55
N ALA A 30 10.38 -31.43 -22.66
CA ALA A 30 9.14 -31.71 -21.95
C ALA A 30 8.73 -30.54 -21.02
N ILE A 31 9.72 -29.88 -20.39
CA ILE A 31 9.48 -28.64 -19.61
C ILE A 31 9.03 -27.51 -20.55
N ALA A 32 9.72 -27.29 -21.67
CA ALA A 32 9.40 -26.22 -22.61
C ALA A 32 8.01 -26.37 -23.23
N ASN A 33 7.54 -27.60 -23.41
CA ASN A 33 6.20 -27.91 -23.92
C ASN A 33 5.12 -27.99 -22.82
N GLY A 34 5.46 -27.68 -21.55
CA GLY A 34 4.53 -27.72 -20.44
C GLY A 34 4.10 -29.13 -19.98
N SER A 35 4.78 -30.19 -20.43
CA SER A 35 4.51 -31.59 -20.02
C SER A 35 5.06 -31.88 -18.61
N ILE A 36 6.05 -31.14 -18.16
CA ILE A 36 6.66 -31.22 -16.81
C ILE A 36 6.63 -29.83 -16.17
N GLY A 37 5.83 -29.68 -15.10
CA GLY A 37 5.71 -28.44 -14.36
C GLY A 37 4.83 -27.39 -15.06
N TYR A 38 4.70 -26.23 -14.44
CA TYR A 38 3.97 -25.10 -15.01
C TYR A 38 4.87 -24.29 -15.96
N MET A 39 4.46 -24.19 -17.22
CA MET A 39 5.07 -23.28 -18.19
C MET A 39 4.05 -22.17 -18.49
N PRO A 40 4.40 -20.88 -18.22
CA PRO A 40 3.47 -19.78 -18.52
C PRO A 40 3.24 -19.68 -20.03
N PRO A 41 1.98 -19.41 -20.46
CA PRO A 41 1.70 -19.15 -21.87
C PRO A 41 2.40 -17.85 -22.33
N VAL A 42 2.51 -17.68 -23.65
CA VAL A 42 3.25 -16.56 -24.26
C VAL A 42 2.67 -15.21 -23.81
N GLU A 43 1.37 -15.11 -23.70
CA GLU A 43 0.67 -13.89 -23.26
C GLU A 43 1.06 -13.47 -21.84
N GLN A 44 1.32 -14.43 -20.94
CA GLN A 44 1.80 -14.15 -19.59
C GLN A 44 3.29 -13.80 -19.57
N LEU A 45 4.06 -14.32 -20.54
CA LEU A 45 5.47 -13.95 -20.69
C LEU A 45 5.62 -12.55 -21.30
N GLU A 46 4.71 -12.13 -22.19
CA GLU A 46 4.67 -10.79 -22.77
C GLU A 46 4.19 -9.71 -21.78
N ASN A 47 3.39 -10.08 -20.78
CA ASN A 47 2.92 -9.18 -19.73
C ASN A 47 3.05 -9.82 -18.34
N PRO A 48 4.26 -10.05 -17.83
CA PRO A 48 4.49 -10.83 -16.62
C PRO A 48 4.12 -10.10 -15.33
N ILE A 49 3.94 -8.79 -15.39
CA ILE A 49 3.53 -7.96 -14.25
C ILE A 49 2.28 -7.20 -14.65
N ASP A 50 1.13 -7.76 -14.34
CA ASP A 50 -0.20 -7.23 -14.67
C ASP A 50 -0.88 -6.49 -13.51
N LYS A 51 -0.27 -6.46 -12.33
CA LYS A 51 -0.87 -5.90 -11.11
C LYS A 51 -0.03 -4.77 -10.53
N TYR A 52 -0.51 -3.56 -10.69
CA TYR A 52 0.09 -2.35 -10.15
C TYR A 52 -0.89 -1.59 -9.26
N ALA A 53 -0.40 -1.01 -8.17
CA ALA A 53 -1.18 -0.10 -7.35
C ALA A 53 -1.55 1.17 -8.12
N SER A 54 -2.80 1.56 -8.06
CA SER A 54 -3.23 2.85 -8.62
C SER A 54 -2.79 4.01 -7.73
N GLN A 55 -2.30 5.08 -8.34
CA GLN A 55 -1.78 6.25 -7.64
C GLN A 55 -2.77 7.41 -7.69
N VAL A 56 -2.90 8.11 -6.56
CA VAL A 56 -3.63 9.38 -6.48
C VAL A 56 -2.62 10.51 -6.48
N ILE A 57 -2.73 11.40 -7.46
CA ILE A 57 -1.77 12.45 -7.75
C ILE A 57 -2.43 13.81 -7.53
N SER A 58 -1.75 14.69 -6.80
CA SER A 58 -2.16 16.06 -6.56
C SER A 58 -2.03 16.93 -7.83
N SER A 59 -2.65 18.11 -7.81
CA SER A 59 -2.55 19.08 -8.93
C SER A 59 -1.12 19.60 -9.16
N ASP A 60 -0.27 19.56 -8.15
CA ASP A 60 1.15 19.91 -8.22
C ASP A 60 2.07 18.68 -8.49
N GLY A 61 1.49 17.56 -8.95
CA GLY A 61 2.22 16.37 -9.43
C GLY A 61 2.76 15.44 -8.34
N LYS A 62 2.48 15.68 -7.06
CA LYS A 62 2.93 14.81 -5.97
C LYS A 62 1.95 13.68 -5.69
N ALA A 63 2.45 12.51 -5.34
CA ALA A 63 1.60 11.40 -4.93
C ALA A 63 0.99 11.67 -3.55
N LEU A 64 -0.33 11.70 -3.47
CA LEU A 64 -1.08 11.76 -2.21
C LEU A 64 -1.14 10.39 -1.52
N GLY A 65 -1.15 9.30 -2.29
CA GLY A 65 -1.18 7.93 -1.83
C GLY A 65 -1.45 6.96 -2.97
N ALA A 66 -1.64 5.68 -2.62
CA ALA A 66 -1.91 4.63 -3.60
C ALA A 66 -3.00 3.67 -3.10
N TYR A 67 -3.72 3.04 -4.05
CA TYR A 67 -4.64 1.95 -3.77
C TYR A 67 -3.99 0.63 -4.15
N ALA A 68 -3.82 -0.24 -3.16
CA ALA A 68 -3.30 -1.58 -3.36
C ALA A 68 -3.95 -2.56 -2.39
N HIS A 69 -4.06 -3.81 -2.75
CA HIS A 69 -4.26 -4.86 -1.75
C HIS A 69 -2.98 -5.01 -0.91
N SER A 70 -3.12 -5.37 0.36
CA SER A 70 -2.03 -5.41 1.35
C SER A 70 -0.79 -6.23 0.95
N LYS A 71 -0.91 -7.08 -0.08
CA LYS A 71 0.20 -7.88 -0.65
C LYS A 71 0.67 -7.40 -2.02
N ASP A 72 0.02 -6.42 -2.64
CA ASP A 72 0.26 -5.98 -4.02
C ASP A 72 0.52 -4.47 -4.14
N ASN A 73 1.09 -3.85 -3.10
CA ASN A 73 1.40 -2.42 -3.10
C ASN A 73 2.62 -2.12 -3.99
N ARG A 74 2.48 -2.37 -5.30
CA ARG A 74 3.52 -2.16 -6.32
C ARG A 74 3.29 -0.84 -7.03
N ILE A 75 4.14 0.12 -6.75
CA ILE A 75 4.23 1.35 -7.54
C ILE A 75 5.30 1.12 -8.60
N TYR A 76 4.90 1.09 -9.86
CA TYR A 76 5.83 0.90 -10.97
C TYR A 76 6.77 2.10 -11.12
N VAL A 77 8.03 1.81 -11.37
CA VAL A 77 9.08 2.79 -11.69
C VAL A 77 9.69 2.42 -13.03
N ASN A 78 9.87 3.39 -13.91
CA ASN A 78 10.60 3.19 -15.15
C ASN A 78 12.10 3.05 -14.88
N TYR A 79 12.82 2.44 -15.83
CA TYR A 79 14.27 2.24 -15.70
C TYR A 79 15.04 3.57 -15.53
N GLU A 80 14.62 4.63 -16.24
CA GLU A 80 15.23 5.96 -16.19
C GLU A 80 15.06 6.67 -14.82
N ASP A 81 14.13 6.19 -14.01
CA ASP A 81 13.88 6.67 -12.65
C ASP A 81 14.60 5.85 -11.56
N LEU A 82 15.40 4.87 -11.96
CA LEU A 82 16.30 4.15 -11.07
C LEU A 82 17.62 4.92 -10.90
N SER A 83 18.21 4.85 -9.71
CA SER A 83 19.59 5.31 -9.50
C SER A 83 20.55 4.41 -10.28
N PRO A 84 21.50 4.96 -11.06
CA PRO A 84 22.54 4.14 -11.69
C PRO A 84 23.33 3.30 -10.70
N ASP A 85 23.56 3.79 -9.49
CA ASP A 85 24.28 3.07 -8.44
C ASP A 85 23.49 1.88 -7.89
N LEU A 86 22.15 1.97 -7.89
CA LEU A 86 21.28 0.85 -7.54
C LEU A 86 21.43 -0.30 -8.57
N VAL A 87 21.41 0.04 -9.86
CA VAL A 87 21.57 -0.93 -10.95
C VAL A 87 22.96 -1.58 -10.89
N LYS A 88 24.01 -0.76 -10.73
CA LYS A 88 25.40 -1.25 -10.57
C LYS A 88 25.55 -2.16 -9.35
N ALA A 89 24.97 -1.79 -8.21
CA ALA A 89 24.99 -2.60 -7.00
C ALA A 89 24.32 -3.96 -7.20
N LEU A 90 23.17 -3.99 -7.89
CA LEU A 90 22.45 -5.22 -8.20
C LEU A 90 23.28 -6.14 -9.11
N ILE A 91 23.79 -5.61 -10.23
CA ILE A 91 24.62 -6.36 -11.19
C ILE A 91 25.88 -6.90 -10.51
N ALA A 92 26.63 -6.05 -9.80
CA ALA A 92 27.85 -6.45 -9.10
C ALA A 92 27.64 -7.58 -8.08
N THR A 93 26.47 -7.59 -7.43
CA THR A 93 26.20 -8.49 -6.31
C THR A 93 25.56 -9.80 -6.74
N GLU A 94 24.60 -9.74 -7.65
CA GLU A 94 23.78 -10.89 -8.01
C GLU A 94 24.25 -11.54 -9.31
N ASP A 95 24.77 -10.75 -10.28
CA ASP A 95 25.07 -11.25 -11.62
C ASP A 95 26.05 -10.37 -12.39
N ILE A 96 27.33 -10.42 -12.03
CA ILE A 96 28.38 -9.55 -12.62
C ILE A 96 28.51 -9.67 -14.14
N ARG A 97 28.11 -10.80 -14.73
CA ARG A 97 28.15 -11.05 -16.18
C ARG A 97 26.78 -10.99 -16.83
N PHE A 98 25.85 -10.25 -16.21
CA PHE A 98 24.47 -10.14 -16.67
C PHE A 98 24.34 -9.77 -18.16
N ALA A 99 25.22 -8.91 -18.67
CA ALA A 99 25.24 -8.50 -20.08
C ALA A 99 25.79 -9.57 -21.03
N GLU A 100 26.48 -10.64 -20.53
CA GLU A 100 27.23 -11.59 -21.33
C GLU A 100 26.48 -12.89 -21.62
N HIS A 101 25.34 -13.14 -21.01
CA HIS A 101 24.56 -14.36 -21.14
C HIS A 101 23.08 -14.11 -21.42
N SER A 102 22.38 -15.15 -21.92
CA SER A 102 20.93 -15.09 -22.23
C SER A 102 20.13 -15.94 -21.23
N GLY A 103 20.06 -15.46 -19.98
CA GLY A 103 19.28 -16.08 -18.90
C GLY A 103 20.03 -17.12 -18.07
N ILE A 104 21.03 -17.81 -18.62
CA ILE A 104 21.84 -18.80 -17.93
C ILE A 104 23.32 -18.43 -18.05
N ASP A 105 23.99 -18.22 -16.93
CA ASP A 105 25.44 -18.05 -16.87
C ASP A 105 26.14 -19.43 -16.73
N ALA A 106 26.51 -20.04 -17.86
CA ALA A 106 27.15 -21.35 -17.88
C ALA A 106 28.48 -21.36 -17.12
N GLN A 107 29.29 -20.31 -17.23
CA GLN A 107 30.59 -20.23 -16.52
C GLN A 107 30.38 -20.07 -15.01
N GLY A 108 29.39 -19.26 -14.59
CA GLY A 108 29.01 -19.11 -13.19
C GLY A 108 28.48 -20.39 -12.58
N LEU A 109 27.65 -21.10 -13.33
CA LEU A 109 27.13 -22.42 -12.95
C LEU A 109 28.28 -23.45 -12.79
N PHE A 110 29.16 -23.54 -13.75
CA PHE A 110 30.33 -24.43 -13.68
C PHE A 110 31.22 -24.11 -12.48
N ARG A 111 31.52 -22.80 -12.28
CA ARG A 111 32.29 -22.35 -11.11
C ARG A 111 31.58 -22.71 -9.79
N ALA A 112 30.25 -22.57 -9.71
CA ALA A 112 29.49 -22.91 -8.51
C ALA A 112 29.51 -24.42 -8.23
N ILE A 113 29.38 -25.26 -9.27
CA ILE A 113 29.47 -26.73 -9.16
C ILE A 113 30.86 -27.15 -8.66
N VAL A 114 31.94 -26.62 -9.25
CA VAL A 114 33.31 -26.95 -8.84
C VAL A 114 33.59 -26.50 -7.41
N LYS A 115 33.29 -25.24 -7.08
CA LYS A 115 33.59 -24.70 -5.74
C LYS A 115 32.75 -25.32 -4.62
N ARG A 116 31.44 -25.52 -4.84
CA ARG A 116 30.56 -26.06 -3.82
C ARG A 116 30.47 -27.59 -3.85
N GLY A 117 30.40 -28.19 -5.04
CA GLY A 117 30.25 -29.63 -5.20
C GLY A 117 31.55 -30.39 -4.98
N ILE A 118 32.67 -29.92 -5.56
CA ILE A 118 33.95 -30.64 -5.52
C ILE A 118 34.83 -30.14 -4.36
N LEU A 119 34.96 -28.80 -4.22
CA LEU A 119 35.84 -28.20 -3.22
C LEU A 119 35.15 -27.92 -1.86
N MET A 120 33.88 -28.23 -1.71
CA MET A 120 33.05 -28.03 -0.50
C MET A 120 33.16 -26.62 0.14
N GLN A 121 33.51 -25.61 -0.64
CA GLN A 121 33.68 -24.23 -0.17
C GLN A 121 32.32 -23.54 0.02
N LYS A 122 31.95 -23.23 1.27
CA LYS A 122 30.67 -22.54 1.60
C LYS A 122 30.57 -21.11 1.03
N SER A 123 31.69 -20.47 0.68
CA SER A 123 31.79 -19.07 0.22
C SER A 123 31.74 -18.88 -1.29
N GLY A 124 31.43 -19.91 -2.07
CA GLY A 124 31.59 -19.96 -3.53
C GLY A 124 30.63 -19.13 -4.41
N GLY A 125 29.94 -18.12 -3.90
CA GLY A 125 28.98 -17.31 -4.67
C GLY A 125 27.73 -18.08 -5.13
N GLY A 126 26.68 -17.38 -5.56
CA GLY A 126 25.49 -17.96 -6.20
C GLY A 126 25.75 -18.26 -7.68
N GLY A 127 25.15 -19.33 -8.23
CA GLY A 127 25.16 -19.62 -9.66
C GLY A 127 23.83 -19.25 -10.36
N SER A 128 22.94 -18.53 -9.69
CA SER A 128 21.66 -18.09 -10.27
C SER A 128 21.79 -16.69 -10.81
N THR A 129 21.27 -16.44 -12.01
CA THR A 129 21.26 -15.12 -12.67
C THR A 129 20.09 -14.26 -12.16
N ILE A 130 20.14 -12.95 -12.43
CA ILE A 130 19.02 -12.03 -12.16
C ILE A 130 17.75 -12.51 -12.87
N THR A 131 17.86 -12.95 -14.12
CA THR A 131 16.71 -13.44 -14.90
C THR A 131 16.10 -14.72 -14.31
N GLN A 132 16.93 -15.64 -13.80
CA GLN A 132 16.43 -16.84 -13.09
C GLN A 132 15.73 -16.48 -11.78
N GLN A 133 16.24 -15.49 -11.05
CA GLN A 133 15.58 -15.00 -9.83
C GLN A 133 14.25 -14.33 -10.17
N LEU A 134 14.18 -13.56 -11.27
CA LEU A 134 12.94 -12.97 -11.77
C LEU A 134 11.94 -14.06 -12.19
N ALA A 135 12.36 -15.06 -12.97
CA ALA A 135 11.51 -16.19 -13.36
C ALA A 135 10.91 -16.90 -12.15
N LYS A 136 11.71 -17.11 -11.11
CA LYS A 136 11.24 -17.65 -9.84
C LYS A 136 10.20 -16.78 -9.17
N GLN A 137 10.40 -15.46 -9.11
CA GLN A 137 9.47 -14.53 -8.47
C GLN A 137 8.13 -14.41 -9.21
N LEU A 138 8.14 -14.56 -10.53
CA LEU A 138 6.97 -14.41 -11.38
C LEU A 138 6.13 -15.70 -11.46
N PHE A 139 6.78 -16.86 -11.63
CA PHE A 139 6.13 -18.07 -12.11
C PHE A 139 6.39 -19.33 -11.27
N SER A 140 7.22 -19.26 -10.22
CA SER A 140 7.48 -20.44 -9.39
C SER A 140 6.68 -20.38 -8.10
N PRO A 141 5.58 -21.14 -7.97
CA PRO A 141 4.89 -21.30 -6.70
C PRO A 141 5.80 -22.01 -5.68
N SER A 142 5.46 -21.91 -4.40
CA SER A 142 6.13 -22.71 -3.37
C SER A 142 5.91 -24.19 -3.67
N ALA A 143 7.00 -24.94 -3.80
CA ALA A 143 6.93 -26.38 -4.08
C ALA A 143 6.44 -27.14 -2.83
N ASP A 144 5.39 -27.92 -2.98
CA ASP A 144 4.76 -28.66 -1.89
C ASP A 144 5.45 -30.02 -1.64
N ASN A 145 6.16 -30.56 -2.64
CA ASN A 145 6.82 -31.87 -2.55
C ASN A 145 8.27 -31.86 -3.09
N MET A 146 9.00 -32.94 -2.82
CA MET A 146 10.41 -33.06 -3.20
C MET A 146 10.61 -33.12 -4.73
N MET A 147 9.70 -33.74 -5.48
CA MET A 147 9.77 -33.86 -6.93
C MET A 147 9.60 -32.49 -7.62
N GLU A 148 8.64 -31.70 -7.17
CA GLU A 148 8.46 -30.33 -7.65
C GLU A 148 9.70 -29.48 -7.43
N ARG A 149 10.32 -29.60 -6.24
CA ARG A 149 11.58 -28.89 -5.93
C ARG A 149 12.73 -29.30 -6.87
N LEU A 150 12.79 -30.56 -7.27
CA LEU A 150 13.84 -31.05 -8.18
C LEU A 150 13.70 -30.42 -9.57
N PHE A 151 12.48 -30.30 -10.10
CA PHE A 151 12.24 -29.73 -11.42
C PHE A 151 12.11 -28.21 -11.40
N GLN A 152 11.99 -27.58 -10.26
CA GLN A 152 11.82 -26.13 -10.13
C GLN A 152 12.99 -25.35 -10.79
N LYS A 153 14.24 -25.78 -10.58
CA LYS A 153 15.41 -25.12 -11.17
C LYS A 153 15.48 -25.23 -12.69
N PRO A 154 15.33 -26.41 -13.30
CA PRO A 154 15.23 -26.55 -14.76
C PRO A 154 14.09 -25.70 -15.36
N ILE A 155 12.93 -25.61 -14.70
CA ILE A 155 11.80 -24.78 -15.13
C ILE A 155 12.18 -23.29 -15.10
N GLU A 156 12.77 -22.81 -13.99
CA GLU A 156 13.29 -21.44 -13.88
C GLU A 156 14.28 -21.10 -15.00
N TRP A 157 15.14 -22.06 -15.41
CA TRP A 157 16.10 -21.86 -16.50
C TRP A 157 15.40 -21.69 -17.86
N VAL A 158 14.41 -22.53 -18.17
CA VAL A 158 13.65 -22.42 -19.42
C VAL A 158 12.91 -21.09 -19.48
N ILE A 159 12.24 -20.72 -18.41
CA ILE A 159 11.52 -19.43 -18.32
C ILE A 159 12.50 -18.25 -18.43
N ALA A 160 13.67 -18.32 -17.78
CA ALA A 160 14.69 -17.27 -17.87
C ALA A 160 15.18 -17.06 -19.30
N VAL A 161 15.44 -18.15 -20.04
CA VAL A 161 15.83 -18.05 -21.46
C VAL A 161 14.70 -17.45 -22.32
N GLN A 162 13.45 -17.78 -22.02
CA GLN A 162 12.31 -17.19 -22.73
C GLN A 162 12.17 -15.69 -22.41
N LEU A 163 12.27 -15.28 -21.16
CA LEU A 163 12.24 -13.86 -20.78
C LEU A 163 13.32 -13.06 -21.52
N GLU A 164 14.54 -13.58 -21.65
CA GLU A 164 15.62 -12.91 -22.38
C GLU A 164 15.40 -12.82 -23.91
N ARG A 165 14.42 -13.55 -24.46
CA ARG A 165 13.99 -13.41 -25.85
C ARG A 165 12.98 -12.28 -26.05
N TYR A 166 12.16 -12.01 -25.04
CA TYR A 166 11.10 -10.99 -25.11
C TYR A 166 11.54 -9.63 -24.57
N TYR A 167 12.49 -9.60 -23.62
CA TYR A 167 12.86 -8.40 -22.87
C TYR A 167 14.35 -8.07 -22.99
N THR A 168 14.63 -6.80 -23.03
CA THR A 168 15.99 -6.26 -22.92
C THR A 168 16.55 -6.45 -21.49
N LYS A 169 17.84 -6.33 -21.33
CA LYS A 169 18.50 -6.39 -20.02
C LYS A 169 17.98 -5.33 -19.05
N GLU A 170 17.71 -4.14 -19.54
CA GLU A 170 17.17 -3.03 -18.77
C GLU A 170 15.74 -3.32 -18.27
N GLU A 171 14.88 -3.85 -19.15
CA GLU A 171 13.53 -4.26 -18.79
C GLU A 171 13.53 -5.40 -17.75
N ILE A 172 14.45 -6.36 -17.86
CA ILE A 172 14.60 -7.45 -16.89
C ILE A 172 15.00 -6.91 -15.51
N ILE A 173 15.99 -6.01 -15.43
CA ILE A 173 16.37 -5.34 -14.18
C ILE A 173 15.18 -4.57 -13.60
N ASN A 174 14.49 -3.85 -14.47
CA ASN A 174 13.34 -3.05 -14.07
C ASN A 174 12.22 -3.93 -13.50
N MET A 175 11.86 -5.02 -14.17
CA MET A 175 10.89 -6.00 -13.69
C MET A 175 11.32 -6.61 -12.35
N TYR A 176 12.59 -7.00 -12.22
CA TYR A 176 13.14 -7.59 -10.99
C TYR A 176 12.96 -6.65 -9.80
N LEU A 177 13.36 -5.40 -9.95
CA LEU A 177 13.28 -4.39 -8.89
C LEU A 177 11.83 -3.97 -8.57
N ASN A 178 10.95 -3.95 -9.55
CA ASN A 178 9.52 -3.66 -9.35
C ASN A 178 8.75 -4.84 -8.73
N LYS A 179 9.24 -6.08 -8.88
CA LYS A 179 8.56 -7.30 -8.37
C LYS A 179 8.98 -7.68 -6.97
N PHE A 180 10.21 -7.37 -6.55
CA PHE A 180 10.79 -7.87 -5.31
C PHE A 180 10.05 -7.36 -4.07
N ASP A 181 9.74 -8.26 -3.11
CA ASP A 181 9.10 -7.92 -1.83
C ASP A 181 10.17 -7.63 -0.76
N PHE A 182 10.26 -6.37 -0.37
CA PHE A 182 11.16 -5.89 0.68
C PHE A 182 10.54 -5.94 2.09
N LEU A 183 9.40 -6.59 2.27
CA LEU A 183 8.59 -6.65 3.51
C LEU A 183 7.92 -5.31 3.88
N TYR A 184 7.09 -5.34 4.94
CA TYR A 184 6.33 -4.17 5.43
C TYR A 184 5.46 -3.49 4.36
N ASN A 185 4.85 -4.28 3.48
CA ASN A 185 4.09 -3.83 2.31
C ASN A 185 4.93 -3.02 1.29
N ALA A 186 6.26 -3.10 1.38
CA ALA A 186 7.18 -2.49 0.44
C ALA A 186 7.46 -3.44 -0.73
N VAL A 187 6.48 -3.65 -1.59
CA VAL A 187 6.65 -4.42 -2.83
C VAL A 187 7.14 -3.48 -3.93
N GLY A 188 8.28 -3.84 -4.52
CA GLY A 188 8.99 -3.04 -5.50
C GLY A 188 9.88 -1.95 -4.89
N ILE A 189 10.85 -1.52 -5.67
CA ILE A 189 11.93 -0.61 -5.26
C ILE A 189 11.43 0.79 -4.89
N GLN A 190 10.34 1.28 -5.53
CA GLN A 190 9.74 2.56 -5.18
C GLN A 190 9.20 2.56 -3.75
N SER A 191 8.43 1.53 -3.42
CA SER A 191 7.87 1.36 -2.09
C SER A 191 8.96 1.14 -1.05
N ALA A 192 9.98 0.34 -1.38
CA ALA A 192 11.12 0.09 -0.50
C ALA A 192 11.93 1.36 -0.21
N SER A 193 12.24 2.16 -1.23
CA SER A 193 12.97 3.42 -1.08
C SER A 193 12.23 4.40 -0.16
N ARG A 194 10.91 4.48 -0.28
CA ARG A 194 10.06 5.31 0.58
C ARG A 194 9.98 4.77 2.00
N VAL A 195 9.71 3.47 2.15
CA VAL A 195 9.53 2.82 3.47
C VAL A 195 10.79 2.90 4.32
N TYR A 196 11.95 2.64 3.73
CA TYR A 196 13.20 2.55 4.49
C TYR A 196 13.98 3.87 4.56
N PHE A 197 13.87 4.73 3.55
CA PHE A 197 14.71 5.93 3.44
C PHE A 197 13.94 7.24 3.20
N GLY A 198 12.62 7.18 2.99
CA GLY A 198 11.80 8.36 2.69
C GLY A 198 12.12 9.02 1.34
N LYS A 199 12.72 8.26 0.39
CA LYS A 199 13.25 8.75 -0.89
C LYS A 199 12.60 8.06 -2.08
N THR A 200 12.83 8.62 -3.27
CA THR A 200 12.57 7.92 -4.54
C THR A 200 13.78 7.07 -4.94
N PRO A 201 13.63 6.02 -5.77
CA PRO A 201 14.76 5.21 -6.23
C PRO A 201 15.85 6.02 -6.91
N LYS A 202 15.49 7.09 -7.63
CA LYS A 202 16.42 7.99 -8.33
C LYS A 202 17.34 8.77 -7.39
N THR A 203 16.87 9.07 -6.18
CA THR A 203 17.57 9.91 -5.19
C THR A 203 18.27 9.10 -4.10
N LEU A 204 18.31 7.77 -4.24
CA LEU A 204 19.05 6.91 -3.32
C LEU A 204 20.55 7.18 -3.39
N LYS A 205 21.19 7.25 -2.24
CA LYS A 205 22.65 7.26 -2.13
C LYS A 205 23.22 5.85 -2.33
N ILE A 206 24.50 5.73 -2.62
CA ILE A 206 25.18 4.44 -2.89
C ILE A 206 24.99 3.46 -1.71
N GLU A 207 25.19 3.91 -0.47
CA GLU A 207 25.04 3.09 0.75
C GLU A 207 23.59 2.66 1.01
N GLU A 208 22.62 3.47 0.60
CA GLU A 208 21.19 3.15 0.69
C GLU A 208 20.80 2.13 -0.39
N ALA A 209 21.25 2.34 -1.62
CA ALA A 209 21.09 1.40 -2.73
C ALA A 209 21.72 0.04 -2.41
N ALA A 210 22.96 0.03 -1.90
CA ALA A 210 23.65 -1.18 -1.47
C ALA A 210 22.90 -1.91 -0.32
N THR A 211 22.23 -1.17 0.54
CA THR A 211 21.39 -1.75 1.60
C THR A 211 20.18 -2.48 1.03
N LEU A 212 19.42 -1.85 0.11
CA LEU A 212 18.26 -2.49 -0.52
C LEU A 212 18.67 -3.71 -1.37
N VAL A 213 19.75 -3.60 -2.15
CA VAL A 213 20.31 -4.76 -2.88
C VAL A 213 20.73 -5.87 -1.91
N GLY A 214 21.32 -5.50 -0.77
CA GLY A 214 21.66 -6.46 0.27
C GLY A 214 20.47 -7.26 0.80
N MET A 215 19.29 -6.61 0.89
CA MET A 215 18.03 -7.27 1.28
C MET A 215 17.54 -8.29 0.23
N CYS A 216 17.87 -8.14 -1.05
CA CYS A 216 17.42 -9.06 -2.11
C CYS A 216 17.84 -10.52 -1.84
N LYS A 217 18.89 -10.75 -1.09
CA LYS A 217 19.32 -12.12 -0.69
C LYS A 217 18.34 -12.78 0.27
N ASN A 218 17.87 -12.07 1.28
CA ASN A 218 16.87 -12.51 2.27
C ASN A 218 16.37 -11.29 3.04
N PRO A 219 15.23 -10.70 2.66
CA PRO A 219 14.72 -9.45 3.22
C PRO A 219 14.33 -9.56 4.70
N SER A 220 13.99 -10.75 5.18
CA SER A 220 13.70 -10.98 6.60
C SER A 220 14.97 -10.99 7.45
N TYR A 221 16.02 -11.68 6.97
CA TYR A 221 17.27 -11.85 7.70
C TYR A 221 18.12 -10.57 7.68
N PHE A 222 18.14 -9.83 6.55
CA PHE A 222 18.89 -8.59 6.36
C PHE A 222 17.97 -7.36 6.44
N ASN A 223 17.04 -7.37 7.39
CA ASN A 223 16.11 -6.26 7.58
C ASN A 223 16.77 -5.11 8.36
N PRO A 224 16.87 -3.89 7.81
CA PRO A 224 17.55 -2.78 8.46
C PRO A 224 16.87 -2.30 9.75
N VAL A 225 15.55 -2.50 9.87
CA VAL A 225 14.77 -2.11 11.06
C VAL A 225 14.95 -3.13 12.18
N ARG A 226 14.92 -4.44 11.86
CA ARG A 226 14.99 -5.52 12.86
C ARG A 226 16.42 -5.95 13.19
N HIS A 227 17.32 -5.92 12.19
CA HIS A 227 18.64 -6.52 12.26
C HIS A 227 19.74 -5.59 11.71
N ASN A 228 19.80 -4.36 12.22
CA ASN A 228 20.69 -3.30 11.73
C ASN A 228 22.15 -3.77 11.54
N LYS A 229 22.77 -4.41 12.56
CA LYS A 229 24.16 -4.93 12.46
C LYS A 229 24.38 -5.93 11.34
N ARG A 230 23.43 -6.86 11.12
CA ARG A 230 23.52 -7.85 10.02
C ARG A 230 23.36 -7.17 8.67
N THR A 231 22.46 -6.20 8.59
CA THR A 231 22.23 -5.42 7.38
C THR A 231 23.44 -4.59 6.99
N ILE A 232 24.13 -3.96 7.97
CA ILE A 232 25.41 -3.26 7.72
C ILE A 232 26.44 -4.23 7.14
N GLY A 233 26.61 -5.42 7.72
CA GLY A 233 27.53 -6.43 7.19
C GLY A 233 27.18 -6.84 5.76
N ARG A 234 25.90 -7.00 5.43
CA ARG A 234 25.46 -7.33 4.08
C ARG A 234 25.61 -6.15 3.10
N ARG A 235 25.29 -4.92 3.51
CA ARG A 235 25.57 -3.69 2.76
C ARG A 235 27.05 -3.60 2.40
N ASN A 236 27.92 -3.80 3.37
CA ASN A 236 29.38 -3.76 3.16
C ASN A 236 29.83 -4.83 2.17
N THR A 237 29.23 -6.04 2.19
CA THR A 237 29.47 -7.05 1.17
C THR A 237 29.06 -6.57 -0.23
N VAL A 238 27.93 -5.88 -0.38
CA VAL A 238 27.49 -5.29 -1.67
C VAL A 238 28.52 -4.26 -2.15
N LEU A 239 28.96 -3.34 -1.28
CA LEU A 239 29.97 -2.33 -1.60
C LEU A 239 31.29 -2.99 -2.05
N GLU A 240 31.73 -4.08 -1.41
CA GLU A 240 32.91 -4.85 -1.82
C GLU A 240 32.72 -5.54 -3.20
N GLN A 241 31.50 -5.95 -3.55
CA GLN A 241 31.25 -6.46 -4.90
C GLN A 241 31.27 -5.32 -5.93
N MET A 242 30.76 -4.14 -5.61
CA MET A 242 30.84 -2.96 -6.49
C MET A 242 32.28 -2.51 -6.71
N GLU A 243 33.13 -2.55 -5.69
CA GLU A 243 34.58 -2.31 -5.81
C GLU A 243 35.25 -3.33 -6.70
N LYS A 244 35.01 -4.63 -6.50
CA LYS A 244 35.55 -5.71 -7.33
C LYS A 244 35.10 -5.63 -8.79
N ALA A 245 33.90 -5.10 -9.03
CA ALA A 245 33.35 -4.85 -10.36
C ALA A 245 33.91 -3.57 -11.02
N GLY A 246 34.69 -2.77 -10.30
CA GLY A 246 35.23 -1.51 -10.78
C GLY A 246 34.22 -0.36 -10.85
N TYR A 247 33.07 -0.49 -10.20
CA TYR A 247 32.05 0.55 -10.18
C TYR A 247 32.32 1.65 -9.15
N ILE A 248 33.06 1.36 -8.10
CA ILE A 248 33.57 2.31 -7.11
C ILE A 248 35.04 2.01 -6.81
N THR A 249 35.78 3.02 -6.39
CA THR A 249 37.18 2.87 -5.98
C THR A 249 37.27 2.25 -4.57
N LYS A 250 38.45 1.72 -4.22
CA LYS A 250 38.68 1.19 -2.87
C LYS A 250 38.51 2.25 -1.79
N ALA A 251 38.96 3.48 -2.04
CA ALA A 251 38.83 4.59 -1.09
C ALA A 251 37.36 4.96 -0.85
N GLU A 252 36.54 5.00 -1.89
CA GLU A 252 35.09 5.19 -1.78
C GLU A 252 34.43 4.04 -1.02
N CYS A 253 34.78 2.80 -1.34
CA CYS A 253 34.26 1.62 -0.64
C CYS A 253 34.53 1.70 0.86
N ASP A 254 35.76 2.01 1.26
CA ASP A 254 36.16 2.09 2.66
C ASP A 254 35.42 3.25 3.38
N SER A 255 35.28 4.39 2.72
CA SER A 255 34.50 5.54 3.23
C SER A 255 33.02 5.20 3.42
N LEU A 256 32.39 4.56 2.43
CA LEU A 256 30.98 4.18 2.49
C LEU A 256 30.70 3.11 3.55
N LYS A 257 31.64 2.17 3.76
CA LYS A 257 31.54 1.14 4.81
C LYS A 257 31.57 1.73 6.22
N ALA A 258 32.28 2.84 6.41
CA ALA A 258 32.37 3.53 7.70
C ALA A 258 31.08 4.29 8.06
N LEU A 259 30.21 4.59 7.09
CA LEU A 259 28.96 5.32 7.34
C LEU A 259 27.98 4.49 8.19
N PRO A 260 27.31 5.12 9.17
CA PRO A 260 26.22 4.47 9.88
C PRO A 260 25.05 4.19 8.94
N LEU A 261 24.28 3.14 9.24
CA LEU A 261 23.02 2.88 8.53
C LEU A 261 21.90 3.66 9.21
N VAL A 262 21.51 4.76 8.59
CA VAL A 262 20.37 5.59 9.02
C VAL A 262 19.13 5.15 8.25
N VAL A 263 18.08 4.79 8.98
CA VAL A 263 16.81 4.33 8.40
C VAL A 263 15.71 5.28 8.83
N HIS A 264 15.03 5.88 7.87
CA HIS A 264 13.82 6.69 8.08
C HIS A 264 12.58 5.83 7.86
N PHE A 265 12.39 4.85 8.73
CA PHE A 265 11.35 3.85 8.55
C PHE A 265 9.95 4.43 8.72
N THR A 266 9.17 4.37 7.64
CA THR A 266 7.74 4.71 7.64
C THR A 266 6.98 3.55 7.03
N ARG A 267 6.13 2.89 7.82
CA ARG A 267 5.31 1.79 7.31
C ARG A 267 4.28 2.37 6.33
N MET A 268 4.21 1.84 5.12
CA MET A 268 3.20 2.23 4.15
C MET A 268 1.97 1.34 4.29
N ASP A 269 0.85 1.97 4.63
CA ASP A 269 -0.48 1.38 4.52
C ASP A 269 -1.28 2.21 3.49
N HIS A 270 -2.38 1.66 2.94
CA HIS A 270 -3.32 2.41 2.11
C HIS A 270 -3.90 3.64 2.84
N LYS A 271 -3.79 3.67 4.17
CA LYS A 271 -4.20 4.78 5.04
C LYS A 271 -3.15 5.88 5.14
N ASP A 272 -1.86 5.58 4.86
CA ASP A 272 -0.77 6.52 4.98
C ASP A 272 -0.72 7.46 3.76
N GLY A 273 -0.20 8.67 3.97
CA GLY A 273 -0.10 9.72 2.96
C GLY A 273 -1.09 10.86 3.19
N LEU A 274 -1.03 11.87 2.32
CA LEU A 274 -1.89 13.05 2.41
C LEU A 274 -3.34 12.75 2.02
N ALA A 275 -4.27 13.51 2.55
CA ALA A 275 -5.71 13.47 2.24
C ALA A 275 -6.34 12.06 2.37
N PRO A 276 -6.16 11.32 3.48
CA PRO A 276 -6.65 9.94 3.57
C PRO A 276 -8.18 9.83 3.46
N TYR A 277 -8.93 10.78 4.01
CA TYR A 277 -10.40 10.85 3.89
C TYR A 277 -10.84 11.09 2.45
N PHE A 278 -10.19 12.00 1.73
CA PHE A 278 -10.46 12.24 0.33
C PHE A 278 -10.17 11.02 -0.53
N ARG A 279 -9.05 10.35 -0.28
CA ARG A 279 -8.70 9.11 -0.99
C ARG A 279 -9.73 8.01 -0.74
N GLU A 280 -10.23 7.87 0.48
CA GLU A 280 -11.29 6.90 0.77
C GLU A 280 -12.62 7.28 0.10
N TYR A 281 -13.00 8.55 0.12
CA TYR A 281 -14.14 9.06 -0.65
C TYR A 281 -14.02 8.72 -2.14
N LEU A 282 -12.84 8.99 -2.72
CA LEU A 282 -12.55 8.70 -4.12
C LEU A 282 -12.61 7.18 -4.41
N ARG A 283 -12.05 6.36 -3.54
CA ARG A 283 -12.12 4.90 -3.64
C ARG A 283 -13.56 4.40 -3.67
N LEU A 284 -14.35 4.80 -2.70
CA LEU A 284 -15.77 4.41 -2.60
C LEU A 284 -16.57 4.88 -3.82
N THR A 285 -16.31 6.09 -4.29
CA THR A 285 -16.97 6.65 -5.47
C THR A 285 -16.61 5.86 -6.74
N MET A 286 -15.33 5.63 -7.01
CA MET A 286 -14.88 4.94 -8.23
C MET A 286 -15.25 3.46 -8.27
N THR A 287 -15.30 2.80 -7.11
CA THR A 287 -15.64 1.36 -7.02
C THR A 287 -17.12 1.09 -6.74
N ALA A 288 -17.96 2.12 -6.69
CA ALA A 288 -19.38 1.98 -6.44
C ALA A 288 -20.03 1.03 -7.47
N LYS A 289 -20.89 0.16 -7.00
CA LYS A 289 -21.68 -0.73 -7.88
C LYS A 289 -22.97 -0.04 -8.32
N LYS A 290 -23.56 -0.53 -9.40
CA LYS A 290 -24.89 -0.08 -9.81
C LYS A 290 -25.89 -0.34 -8.68
N PRO A 291 -26.61 0.70 -8.20
CA PRO A 291 -27.56 0.52 -7.11
C PRO A 291 -28.74 -0.39 -7.52
N GLU A 292 -28.99 -1.42 -6.72
CA GLU A 292 -30.16 -2.28 -6.86
C GLU A 292 -31.01 -2.20 -5.59
N ARG A 293 -32.33 -2.10 -5.72
CA ARG A 293 -33.23 -1.90 -4.57
C ARG A 293 -33.10 -3.00 -3.50
N LYS A 294 -32.76 -4.22 -3.90
CA LYS A 294 -32.55 -5.38 -3.01
C LYS A 294 -31.37 -5.18 -2.03
N ASP A 295 -30.39 -4.33 -2.38
CA ASP A 295 -29.19 -4.10 -1.57
C ASP A 295 -29.42 -3.04 -0.47
N TYR A 296 -30.61 -2.43 -0.45
CA TYR A 296 -30.98 -1.40 0.51
C TYR A 296 -32.14 -1.84 1.40
N ALA A 297 -32.02 -1.61 2.69
CA ALA A 297 -33.12 -1.83 3.62
C ALA A 297 -34.32 -0.90 3.29
N SER A 298 -35.52 -1.29 3.72
CA SER A 298 -36.75 -0.53 3.45
C SER A 298 -36.66 0.95 3.86
N TRP A 299 -36.00 1.23 4.98
CA TRP A 299 -35.82 2.60 5.51
C TRP A 299 -34.74 3.42 4.77
N GLN A 300 -33.96 2.81 3.88
CA GLN A 300 -32.90 3.46 3.10
C GLN A 300 -33.37 3.97 1.72
N SER A 301 -34.64 4.26 1.54
CA SER A 301 -35.21 4.70 0.25
C SER A 301 -34.53 5.95 -0.29
N GLN A 302 -34.28 6.94 0.58
CA GLN A 302 -33.60 8.18 0.20
C GLN A 302 -32.17 7.91 -0.28
N LYS A 303 -31.42 7.07 0.44
CA LYS A 303 -30.06 6.68 0.03
C LYS A 303 -30.04 5.97 -1.32
N PHE A 304 -30.99 5.07 -1.55
CA PHE A 304 -31.14 4.41 -2.85
C PHE A 304 -31.37 5.41 -3.99
N SER A 305 -32.24 6.44 -3.77
CA SER A 305 -32.46 7.50 -4.74
C SER A 305 -31.20 8.33 -5.01
N GLU A 306 -30.49 8.73 -3.95
CA GLU A 306 -29.26 9.52 -4.04
C GLU A 306 -28.15 8.75 -4.79
N ASP A 307 -27.95 7.46 -4.47
CA ASP A 307 -26.97 6.61 -5.12
C ASP A 307 -27.35 6.33 -6.58
N SER A 308 -28.65 6.15 -6.87
CA SER A 308 -29.16 5.96 -8.25
C SER A 308 -28.97 7.20 -9.10
N LEU A 309 -29.23 8.38 -8.52
CA LEU A 309 -28.98 9.66 -9.19
C LEU A 309 -27.47 9.83 -9.45
N SER A 310 -26.64 9.58 -8.45
CA SER A 310 -25.18 9.64 -8.58
C SER A 310 -24.67 8.69 -9.64
N TRP A 311 -25.20 7.47 -9.71
CA TRP A 311 -24.88 6.53 -10.78
C TRP A 311 -25.24 7.06 -12.17
N ALA A 312 -26.39 7.71 -12.32
CA ALA A 312 -26.85 8.22 -13.60
C ALA A 312 -26.13 9.49 -14.04
N THR A 313 -25.81 10.40 -13.12
CA THR A 313 -25.35 11.76 -13.44
C THR A 313 -23.87 12.00 -13.19
N ASN A 314 -23.24 11.27 -12.25
CA ASN A 314 -21.83 11.45 -11.93
C ASN A 314 -20.97 10.43 -12.69
N PRO A 315 -20.14 10.85 -13.66
CA PRO A 315 -19.31 9.93 -14.45
C PRO A 315 -18.26 9.21 -13.59
N LEU A 316 -17.84 9.80 -12.46
CA LEU A 316 -16.86 9.18 -11.57
C LEU A 316 -17.47 8.11 -10.67
N TYR A 317 -18.79 8.21 -10.34
CA TYR A 317 -19.47 7.25 -9.50
C TYR A 317 -19.62 5.91 -10.20
N GLY A 318 -18.91 4.90 -9.69
CA GLY A 318 -18.84 3.56 -10.30
C GLY A 318 -17.96 3.50 -11.56
N TRP A 319 -16.99 4.40 -11.71
CA TRP A 319 -16.13 4.47 -12.90
C TRP A 319 -15.49 3.13 -13.23
N CYS A 320 -14.94 2.42 -12.24
CA CYS A 320 -14.34 1.09 -12.43
C CYS A 320 -15.35 0.06 -12.95
N ASN A 321 -16.61 0.17 -12.58
CA ASN A 321 -17.68 -0.76 -12.96
C ASN A 321 -18.46 -0.33 -14.23
N LYS A 322 -18.15 0.83 -14.79
CA LYS A 322 -18.73 1.35 -16.03
C LYS A 322 -17.78 1.24 -17.22
N ASN A 323 -16.47 1.30 -16.97
CA ASN A 323 -15.45 1.33 -18.01
C ASN A 323 -14.75 -0.02 -18.13
N LYS A 324 -14.49 -0.43 -19.38
CA LYS A 324 -13.78 -1.67 -19.70
C LYS A 324 -12.44 -1.37 -20.33
N LYS A 325 -11.48 -2.24 -20.08
CA LYS A 325 -10.18 -2.30 -20.75
C LYS A 325 -10.33 -2.85 -22.18
N ALA A 326 -9.25 -2.82 -22.95
CA ALA A 326 -9.21 -3.35 -24.32
C ALA A 326 -9.47 -4.88 -24.38
N ASP A 327 -9.15 -5.61 -23.30
CA ASP A 327 -9.41 -7.04 -23.14
C ASP A 327 -10.87 -7.39 -22.80
N GLY A 328 -11.73 -6.38 -22.61
CA GLY A 328 -13.14 -6.53 -22.24
C GLY A 328 -13.41 -6.62 -20.74
N GLU A 329 -12.38 -6.72 -19.91
CA GLU A 329 -12.49 -6.73 -18.44
C GLU A 329 -12.75 -5.33 -17.90
N TYR A 330 -13.41 -5.24 -16.75
CA TYR A 330 -13.59 -3.97 -16.03
C TYR A 330 -12.30 -3.53 -15.34
N TYR A 331 -12.10 -2.21 -15.24
CA TYR A 331 -10.98 -1.67 -14.51
C TYR A 331 -11.03 -2.03 -13.03
N ASN A 332 -9.88 -2.42 -12.48
CA ASN A 332 -9.69 -2.68 -11.06
C ASN A 332 -8.79 -1.62 -10.43
N LEU A 333 -9.35 -0.85 -9.51
CA LEU A 333 -8.64 0.22 -8.82
C LEU A 333 -7.36 -0.23 -8.09
N TYR A 334 -7.28 -1.49 -7.70
CA TYR A 334 -6.18 -2.01 -6.88
C TYR A 334 -5.06 -2.66 -7.67
N THR A 335 -5.31 -3.03 -8.93
CA THR A 335 -4.39 -3.87 -9.71
C THR A 335 -3.96 -3.28 -11.05
N ASP A 336 -4.70 -2.31 -11.59
CA ASP A 336 -4.50 -1.87 -12.98
C ASP A 336 -3.62 -0.61 -13.12
N GLY A 337 -2.99 -0.16 -12.05
CA GLY A 337 -1.98 0.91 -12.08
C GLY A 337 -2.49 2.27 -12.55
N LEU A 338 -3.74 2.61 -12.26
CA LEU A 338 -4.36 3.87 -12.68
C LEU A 338 -3.60 5.07 -12.10
N LYS A 339 -3.40 6.09 -12.91
CA LYS A 339 -2.92 7.40 -12.47
C LYS A 339 -4.10 8.35 -12.34
N ILE A 340 -4.52 8.65 -11.11
CA ILE A 340 -5.71 9.43 -10.80
C ILE A 340 -5.28 10.85 -10.43
N TYR A 341 -5.43 11.77 -11.36
CA TYR A 341 -5.10 13.18 -11.16
C TYR A 341 -6.25 13.89 -10.47
N THR A 342 -5.95 14.63 -9.42
CA THR A 342 -6.93 15.33 -8.59
C THR A 342 -6.70 16.83 -8.58
N SER A 343 -7.68 17.59 -8.11
CA SER A 343 -7.58 19.03 -7.89
C SER A 343 -6.91 19.44 -6.58
N ILE A 344 -6.61 18.48 -5.71
CA ILE A 344 -5.96 18.71 -4.41
C ILE A 344 -4.54 19.25 -4.63
N ASP A 345 -4.19 20.37 -4.01
CA ASP A 345 -2.81 20.88 -3.93
C ASP A 345 -2.15 20.26 -2.69
N SER A 346 -1.00 19.61 -2.88
CA SER A 346 -0.36 18.86 -1.77
C SER A 346 0.11 19.76 -0.64
N ARG A 347 0.48 21.00 -0.93
CA ARG A 347 0.94 21.99 0.07
C ARG A 347 -0.23 22.52 0.87
N MET A 348 -1.34 22.91 0.19
CA MET A 348 -2.55 23.36 0.85
C MET A 348 -3.16 22.25 1.72
N GLN A 349 -3.14 21.01 1.23
CA GLN A 349 -3.58 19.85 1.99
C GLN A 349 -2.76 19.67 3.27
N LYS A 350 -1.43 19.73 3.14
CA LYS A 350 -0.54 19.61 4.31
C LYS A 350 -0.79 20.73 5.32
N TYR A 351 -0.90 21.98 4.87
CA TYR A 351 -1.19 23.11 5.76
C TYR A 351 -2.53 22.94 6.48
N ALA A 352 -3.55 22.43 5.78
CA ALA A 352 -4.85 22.17 6.37
C ALA A 352 -4.79 21.07 7.44
N GLU A 353 -4.10 19.95 7.17
CA GLU A 353 -3.90 18.87 8.13
C GLU A 353 -3.09 19.33 9.35
N ASP A 354 -2.01 20.07 9.13
CA ASP A 354 -1.17 20.64 10.21
C ASP A 354 -1.96 21.62 11.08
N ALA A 355 -2.73 22.52 10.47
CA ALA A 355 -3.56 23.50 11.19
C ALA A 355 -4.67 22.83 12.02
N VAL A 356 -5.35 21.83 11.45
CA VAL A 356 -6.34 21.03 12.18
C VAL A 356 -5.69 20.34 13.36
N ARG A 357 -4.55 19.67 13.15
CA ARG A 357 -3.84 18.99 14.24
C ARG A 357 -3.42 19.97 15.33
N GLU A 358 -2.82 21.08 14.96
CA GLU A 358 -2.31 22.07 15.92
C GLU A 358 -3.44 22.66 16.76
N HIS A 359 -4.49 23.21 16.14
CA HIS A 359 -5.59 23.85 16.84
C HIS A 359 -6.39 22.86 17.70
N MET A 360 -6.65 21.66 17.19
CA MET A 360 -7.38 20.64 17.94
C MET A 360 -6.58 20.13 19.12
N SER A 361 -5.27 19.84 18.95
CA SER A 361 -4.46 19.25 20.01
C SER A 361 -4.05 20.25 21.09
N LYS A 362 -3.70 21.50 20.71
CA LYS A 362 -3.14 22.49 21.65
C LYS A 362 -4.23 23.35 22.33
N ASP A 363 -5.31 23.65 21.60
CA ASP A 363 -6.30 24.60 22.09
C ASP A 363 -7.61 23.93 22.52
N LEU A 364 -8.32 23.30 21.59
CA LEU A 364 -9.69 22.84 21.84
C LEU A 364 -9.77 21.58 22.71
N GLN A 365 -8.94 20.59 22.46
CA GLN A 365 -9.00 19.32 23.20
C GLN A 365 -8.61 19.49 24.68
N PRO A 366 -7.54 20.22 25.04
CA PRO A 366 -7.24 20.52 26.44
C PRO A 366 -8.34 21.33 27.14
N ALA A 367 -8.96 22.29 26.45
CA ALA A 367 -10.09 23.06 27.00
C ALA A 367 -11.30 22.16 27.27
N PHE A 368 -11.64 21.29 26.33
CA PHE A 368 -12.71 20.32 26.48
C PHE A 368 -12.45 19.34 27.64
N PHE A 369 -11.25 18.82 27.78
CA PHE A 369 -10.90 17.92 28.88
C PHE A 369 -11.01 18.62 30.24
N ARG A 370 -10.59 19.89 30.34
CA ARG A 370 -10.75 20.68 31.56
C ARG A 370 -12.24 20.89 31.92
N GLU A 371 -13.06 21.21 30.92
CA GLU A 371 -14.51 21.40 31.14
C GLU A 371 -15.21 20.13 31.59
N LYS A 372 -14.84 18.98 31.01
CA LYS A 372 -15.47 17.66 31.28
C LYS A 372 -14.90 16.94 32.50
N LYS A 373 -13.82 17.42 33.08
CA LYS A 373 -13.15 16.75 34.22
C LYS A 373 -14.12 16.60 35.41
N GLY A 374 -14.29 15.36 35.89
CA GLY A 374 -15.14 15.03 37.04
C GLY A 374 -16.64 15.07 36.75
N ARG A 375 -17.10 15.25 35.52
CA ARG A 375 -18.51 15.23 35.17
C ARG A 375 -18.99 13.82 34.87
N SER A 376 -20.09 13.40 35.49
CA SER A 376 -20.67 12.07 35.32
C SER A 376 -21.20 11.80 33.90
N TYR A 377 -21.62 12.85 33.20
CA TYR A 377 -22.10 12.78 31.82
C TYR A 377 -20.96 12.79 30.77
N ALA A 378 -19.72 13.05 31.19
CA ALA A 378 -18.60 13.12 30.24
C ALA A 378 -18.44 11.81 29.43
N PRO A 379 -18.09 11.92 28.15
CA PRO A 379 -17.77 13.13 27.35
C PRO A 379 -18.97 13.84 26.72
N PHE A 380 -20.17 13.43 27.00
CA PHE A 380 -21.41 13.92 26.35
C PHE A 380 -21.86 15.28 26.86
N SER A 381 -23.00 15.81 26.35
CA SER A 381 -23.62 17.02 26.84
C SER A 381 -24.20 16.79 28.24
N ARG A 382 -24.28 17.87 29.04
CA ARG A 382 -24.96 17.88 30.33
C ARG A 382 -26.46 17.52 30.23
N ASP A 383 -27.05 17.71 29.06
CA ASP A 383 -28.48 17.43 28.82
C ASP A 383 -28.74 15.94 28.57
N VAL A 384 -27.69 15.11 28.51
CA VAL A 384 -27.78 13.66 28.34
C VAL A 384 -27.79 12.99 29.71
N SER A 385 -28.84 12.24 30.03
CA SER A 385 -28.93 11.48 31.29
C SER A 385 -27.94 10.31 31.33
N VAL A 386 -27.58 9.85 32.53
CA VAL A 386 -26.68 8.72 32.75
C VAL A 386 -27.16 7.45 32.02
N GLY A 387 -28.48 7.17 32.04
CA GLY A 387 -29.06 6.04 31.33
C GLY A 387 -28.94 6.15 29.80
N GLN A 388 -29.04 7.37 29.28
CA GLN A 388 -28.77 7.61 27.83
C GLN A 388 -27.29 7.43 27.50
N VAL A 389 -26.37 7.84 28.38
CA VAL A 389 -24.92 7.59 28.19
C VAL A 389 -24.65 6.10 28.10
N ASP A 390 -25.21 5.28 29.03
CA ASP A 390 -25.04 3.82 28.97
C ASP A 390 -25.59 3.25 27.66
N THR A 391 -26.77 3.67 27.25
CA THR A 391 -27.38 3.26 25.97
C THR A 391 -26.49 3.60 24.77
N MET A 392 -25.88 4.78 24.75
CA MET A 392 -24.98 5.22 23.68
C MET A 392 -23.68 4.40 23.65
N LEU A 393 -23.14 4.06 24.82
CA LEU A 393 -21.94 3.21 24.94
C LEU A 393 -22.25 1.77 24.52
N MET A 394 -23.40 1.21 24.91
CA MET A 394 -23.82 -0.12 24.48
C MET A 394 -24.03 -0.19 22.97
N ARG A 395 -24.66 0.81 22.35
CA ARG A 395 -24.75 0.88 20.89
C ARG A 395 -23.39 0.91 20.21
N ALA A 396 -22.44 1.67 20.76
CA ALA A 396 -21.07 1.69 20.24
C ALA A 396 -20.34 0.36 20.43
N MET A 397 -20.53 -0.32 21.57
CA MET A 397 -20.00 -1.66 21.82
C MET A 397 -20.48 -2.66 20.75
N HIS A 398 -21.77 -2.65 20.40
CA HIS A 398 -22.35 -3.53 19.38
C HIS A 398 -21.76 -3.31 17.97
N GLN A 399 -21.17 -2.15 17.72
CA GLN A 399 -20.54 -1.82 16.43
C GLN A 399 -19.09 -2.27 16.33
N THR A 400 -18.48 -2.72 17.44
CA THR A 400 -17.07 -3.11 17.45
C THR A 400 -16.87 -4.52 16.84
N ASP A 401 -15.68 -4.75 16.25
CA ASP A 401 -15.33 -6.08 15.74
C ASP A 401 -15.19 -7.11 16.85
N ARG A 402 -14.74 -6.69 18.05
CA ARG A 402 -14.67 -7.53 19.23
C ARG A 402 -16.05 -8.09 19.58
N TYR A 403 -17.10 -7.25 19.64
CA TYR A 403 -18.47 -7.69 19.89
C TYR A 403 -18.97 -8.65 18.81
N ARG A 404 -18.74 -8.33 17.53
CA ARG A 404 -19.14 -9.19 16.40
C ARG A 404 -18.47 -10.57 16.47
N ALA A 405 -17.18 -10.62 16.84
CA ALA A 405 -16.45 -11.87 17.00
C ALA A 405 -17.02 -12.72 18.16
N MET A 406 -17.28 -12.09 19.31
CA MET A 406 -17.90 -12.77 20.47
C MET A 406 -19.30 -13.28 20.14
N LYS A 407 -20.11 -12.49 19.47
CA LYS A 407 -21.46 -12.89 19.02
C LYS A 407 -21.39 -14.08 18.06
N LYS A 408 -20.43 -14.07 17.13
CA LYS A 408 -20.20 -15.19 16.20
C LYS A 408 -19.76 -16.48 16.91
N SER A 409 -19.06 -16.38 18.05
CA SER A 409 -18.71 -17.54 18.88
C SER A 409 -19.85 -18.07 19.76
N GLY A 410 -21.04 -17.45 19.73
CA GLY A 410 -22.22 -17.88 20.48
C GLY A 410 -22.24 -17.41 21.94
N MET A 411 -21.40 -16.44 22.33
CA MET A 411 -21.36 -15.90 23.70
C MET A 411 -22.67 -15.15 24.04
N ALA A 412 -23.17 -15.33 25.25
CA ALA A 412 -24.38 -14.63 25.74
C ALA A 412 -24.10 -13.12 25.92
N GLU A 413 -25.11 -12.26 25.68
CA GLU A 413 -25.00 -10.80 25.76
C GLU A 413 -24.45 -10.31 27.12
N ALA A 414 -24.94 -10.90 28.22
CA ALA A 414 -24.49 -10.56 29.57
C ALA A 414 -23.00 -10.86 29.81
N ASP A 415 -22.49 -11.94 29.23
CA ASP A 415 -21.08 -12.30 29.35
C ASP A 415 -20.20 -11.46 28.43
N MET A 416 -20.68 -11.11 27.25
CA MET A 416 -20.01 -10.13 26.38
C MET A 416 -19.82 -8.79 27.08
N ARG A 417 -20.84 -8.29 27.80
CA ARG A 417 -20.73 -7.06 28.58
C ARG A 417 -19.67 -7.16 29.68
N LYS A 418 -19.62 -8.25 30.42
CA LYS A 418 -18.58 -8.51 31.44
C LYS A 418 -17.17 -8.53 30.84
N GLU A 419 -17.00 -9.13 29.65
CA GLU A 419 -15.72 -9.14 28.94
C GLU A 419 -15.31 -7.73 28.46
N PHE A 420 -16.26 -6.86 28.15
CA PHE A 420 -15.99 -5.45 27.81
C PHE A 420 -15.65 -4.58 29.03
N GLU A 421 -15.96 -5.01 30.23
CA GLU A 421 -15.62 -4.33 31.49
C GLU A 421 -14.26 -4.77 32.04
N LYS A 422 -13.66 -5.88 31.54
CA LYS A 422 -12.35 -6.37 32.00
C LYS A 422 -11.22 -5.54 31.39
N PRO A 423 -10.27 -5.04 32.20
CA PRO A 423 -9.08 -4.40 31.70
C PRO A 423 -8.23 -5.35 30.84
N VAL A 424 -7.74 -4.85 29.72
CA VAL A 424 -6.85 -5.56 28.79
C VAL A 424 -5.78 -4.60 28.25
N ASP A 425 -4.63 -5.15 27.88
CA ASP A 425 -3.62 -4.37 27.16
C ASP A 425 -4.17 -3.91 25.81
N MET A 426 -4.06 -2.64 25.53
CA MET A 426 -4.51 -2.07 24.27
C MET A 426 -3.71 -0.83 23.88
N ARG A 427 -3.73 -0.56 22.59
CA ARG A 427 -3.16 0.66 22.00
C ARG A 427 -4.31 1.61 21.67
N VAL A 428 -4.20 2.86 22.13
CA VAL A 428 -5.22 3.89 21.92
C VAL A 428 -4.61 5.14 21.31
N PHE A 429 -5.44 5.93 20.66
CA PHE A 429 -5.03 7.20 20.05
C PHE A 429 -4.58 8.22 21.11
N SER A 430 -3.52 8.95 20.80
CA SER A 430 -3.22 10.25 21.42
C SER A 430 -2.70 11.23 20.37
N TRP A 431 -2.72 12.52 20.67
CA TRP A 431 -2.23 13.57 19.78
C TRP A 431 -0.72 13.48 19.50
N ASP A 432 0.04 12.87 20.41
CA ASP A 432 1.49 12.68 20.31
C ASP A 432 1.87 11.30 19.73
N GLY A 433 0.89 10.57 19.22
CA GLY A 433 1.02 9.23 18.68
C GLY A 433 0.33 8.18 19.56
N PRO A 434 0.16 6.94 19.06
CA PRO A 434 -0.53 5.88 19.79
C PRO A 434 0.19 5.54 21.09
N ILE A 435 -0.56 5.35 22.16
CA ILE A 435 -0.05 4.94 23.48
C ILE A 435 -0.54 3.54 23.86
N ASP A 436 0.36 2.74 24.42
CA ASP A 436 0.02 1.44 24.98
C ASP A 436 -0.44 1.64 26.43
N THR A 437 -1.59 1.08 26.79
CA THR A 437 -2.23 1.27 28.10
C THR A 437 -3.08 0.06 28.48
N ILE A 438 -3.44 -0.04 29.75
CA ILE A 438 -4.35 -1.05 30.27
C ILE A 438 -5.66 -0.36 30.62
N MET A 439 -6.73 -0.69 29.91
CA MET A 439 -8.09 -0.22 30.21
C MET A 439 -9.13 -1.22 29.71
N SER A 440 -10.37 -1.09 30.19
CA SER A 440 -11.45 -1.93 29.67
C SER A 440 -11.83 -1.53 28.24
N PRO A 441 -12.29 -2.47 27.40
CA PRO A 441 -12.81 -2.12 26.08
C PRO A 441 -13.95 -1.09 26.11
N LEU A 442 -14.77 -1.08 27.15
CA LEU A 442 -15.83 -0.12 27.33
C LEU A 442 -15.28 1.29 27.64
N ASP A 443 -14.25 1.37 28.49
CA ASP A 443 -13.56 2.63 28.77
C ASP A 443 -12.81 3.16 27.55
N SER A 444 -12.25 2.27 26.73
CA SER A 444 -11.62 2.69 25.47
C SER A 444 -12.62 3.32 24.50
N ILE A 445 -13.85 2.81 24.43
CA ILE A 445 -14.93 3.43 23.65
C ILE A 445 -15.24 4.82 24.18
N ARG A 446 -15.38 4.99 25.51
CA ARG A 446 -15.61 6.29 26.15
C ARG A 446 -14.44 7.25 25.91
N TYR A 447 -13.20 6.76 26.00
CA TYR A 447 -11.99 7.51 25.74
C TYR A 447 -11.97 8.05 24.30
N HIS A 448 -12.20 7.21 23.27
CA HIS A 448 -12.24 7.66 21.88
C HIS A 448 -13.41 8.64 21.59
N LYS A 449 -14.54 8.51 22.31
CA LYS A 449 -15.65 9.48 22.22
C LYS A 449 -15.32 10.83 22.88
N SER A 450 -14.27 10.91 23.68
CA SER A 450 -13.82 12.17 24.31
C SER A 450 -13.00 13.06 23.39
N PHE A 451 -12.60 12.56 22.20
CA PHE A 451 -11.90 13.38 21.23
C PHE A 451 -12.89 14.17 20.36
N LEU A 452 -12.66 15.48 20.34
CA LEU A 452 -13.42 16.39 19.47
C LEU A 452 -13.15 16.06 18.00
N ARG A 453 -14.16 16.24 17.18
CA ARG A 453 -14.09 15.99 15.73
C ARG A 453 -14.22 17.29 14.98
N THR A 454 -13.48 17.41 13.89
CA THR A 454 -13.54 18.54 12.99
C THR A 454 -13.41 18.10 11.55
N ALA A 455 -13.80 18.97 10.64
CA ALA A 455 -13.58 18.82 9.21
C ALA A 455 -13.21 20.19 8.63
N PHE A 456 -12.40 20.15 7.56
CA PHE A 456 -12.01 21.34 6.83
C PHE A 456 -11.94 21.04 5.34
N MET A 457 -12.47 21.95 4.53
CA MET A 457 -12.38 21.87 3.07
C MET A 457 -12.08 23.27 2.51
N SER A 458 -11.13 23.34 1.59
CA SER A 458 -10.83 24.55 0.83
C SER A 458 -11.18 24.34 -0.64
N MET A 459 -11.84 25.32 -1.25
CA MET A 459 -12.31 25.26 -2.62
C MET A 459 -11.98 26.57 -3.34
N ASP A 460 -11.59 26.49 -4.61
CA ASP A 460 -11.47 27.66 -5.49
C ASP A 460 -12.89 28.14 -5.86
N PRO A 461 -13.29 29.37 -5.49
CA PRO A 461 -14.65 29.84 -5.70
C PRO A 461 -15.01 30.05 -7.19
N ARG A 462 -14.00 30.18 -8.08
CA ARG A 462 -14.23 30.39 -9.52
C ARG A 462 -14.44 29.09 -10.28
N THR A 463 -13.75 28.03 -9.86
CA THR A 463 -13.76 26.75 -10.59
C THR A 463 -14.54 25.65 -9.86
N GLY A 464 -14.83 25.82 -8.57
CA GLY A 464 -15.40 24.79 -7.72
C GLY A 464 -14.42 23.65 -7.36
N GLN A 465 -13.16 23.77 -7.74
CA GLN A 465 -12.17 22.74 -7.48
C GLN A 465 -11.77 22.69 -6.00
N VAL A 466 -11.85 21.52 -5.40
CA VAL A 466 -11.40 21.28 -4.02
C VAL A 466 -9.87 21.25 -4.00
N LYS A 467 -9.26 22.11 -3.20
CA LYS A 467 -7.80 22.27 -3.06
C LYS A 467 -7.23 21.59 -1.81
N ALA A 468 -8.02 21.48 -0.76
CA ALA A 468 -7.70 20.73 0.45
C ALA A 468 -8.95 20.08 1.03
N TYR A 469 -8.79 18.89 1.63
CA TYR A 469 -9.88 18.08 2.16
C TYR A 469 -9.44 17.32 3.41
N VAL A 470 -9.88 17.74 4.59
CA VAL A 470 -9.61 17.11 5.87
C VAL A 470 -10.92 16.64 6.47
N GLY A 471 -11.21 15.35 6.38
CA GLY A 471 -12.48 14.76 6.84
C GLY A 471 -12.53 14.45 8.33
N GLY A 472 -11.43 14.58 9.06
CA GLY A 472 -11.34 14.29 10.49
C GLY A 472 -9.94 14.50 11.04
N ILE A 473 -9.73 14.13 12.31
CA ILE A 473 -8.49 14.39 13.04
C ILE A 473 -7.40 13.36 12.83
N ASP A 474 -7.78 12.11 12.61
CA ASP A 474 -6.88 10.98 12.30
C ASP A 474 -7.67 9.88 11.62
N TYR A 475 -7.24 9.43 10.44
CA TYR A 475 -7.96 8.43 9.67
C TYR A 475 -7.80 7.00 10.20
N ASN A 476 -6.72 6.70 10.93
CA ASN A 476 -6.48 5.36 11.46
C ASN A 476 -7.48 5.01 12.56
N ASP A 477 -7.72 5.98 13.46
CA ASP A 477 -8.59 5.79 14.61
C ASP A 477 -10.02 6.34 14.40
N PHE A 478 -10.18 7.30 13.47
CA PHE A 478 -11.42 8.05 13.27
C PHE A 478 -11.82 8.15 11.80
N GLN A 479 -12.30 7.03 11.24
CA GLN A 479 -12.55 6.89 9.79
C GLN A 479 -13.81 7.61 9.28
N TYR A 480 -14.69 8.11 10.17
CA TYR A 480 -15.89 8.81 9.75
C TYR A 480 -15.55 10.16 9.12
N ASP A 481 -15.87 10.30 7.84
CA ASP A 481 -15.64 11.53 7.07
C ASP A 481 -16.69 12.59 7.42
N MET A 482 -16.26 13.63 8.13
CA MET A 482 -17.13 14.71 8.56
C MET A 482 -17.43 15.72 7.44
N VAL A 483 -16.63 15.76 6.36
CA VAL A 483 -16.91 16.63 5.20
C VAL A 483 -18.07 16.08 4.40
N ASN A 484 -18.02 14.81 4.03
CA ASN A 484 -19.02 14.18 3.17
C ASN A 484 -20.21 13.61 3.95
N GLY A 485 -19.95 13.01 5.12
CA GLY A 485 -20.98 12.34 5.93
C GLY A 485 -21.58 13.17 7.06
N GLY A 486 -20.92 14.25 7.46
CA GLY A 486 -21.31 15.06 8.62
C GLY A 486 -22.53 15.92 8.36
N ARG A 487 -23.70 15.52 8.88
CA ARG A 487 -24.90 16.36 8.85
C ARG A 487 -24.92 17.27 10.06
N ARG A 488 -25.06 18.59 9.84
CA ARG A 488 -25.10 19.65 10.86
C ARG A 488 -26.23 20.62 10.58
N GLN A 489 -26.69 21.27 11.61
CA GLN A 489 -27.62 22.38 11.47
C GLN A 489 -26.91 23.54 10.75
N ILE A 490 -27.49 24.00 9.66
CA ILE A 490 -26.87 24.95 8.74
C ILE A 490 -26.81 26.35 9.39
N GLY A 491 -27.85 26.74 10.12
CA GLY A 491 -27.95 28.04 10.77
C GLY A 491 -27.74 29.19 9.78
N SER A 492 -27.00 30.19 10.19
CA SER A 492 -26.72 31.40 9.38
C SER A 492 -25.89 31.17 8.13
N THR A 493 -25.27 30.01 7.95
CA THR A 493 -24.54 29.66 6.71
C THR A 493 -25.48 29.50 5.51
N MET A 494 -26.80 29.39 5.75
CA MET A 494 -27.80 29.37 4.69
C MET A 494 -28.06 30.76 4.08
N LYS A 495 -27.70 31.85 4.77
CA LYS A 495 -28.00 33.24 4.33
C LYS A 495 -27.44 33.58 2.94
N PRO A 496 -26.20 33.21 2.54
CA PRO A 496 -25.71 33.49 1.19
C PRO A 496 -26.60 32.90 0.10
N PHE A 497 -27.10 31.68 0.30
CA PHE A 497 -28.02 31.04 -0.65
C PHE A 497 -29.37 31.73 -0.68
N LEU A 498 -29.92 32.10 0.48
CA LEU A 498 -31.17 32.82 0.56
C LEU A 498 -31.11 34.21 -0.11
N TYR A 499 -30.02 34.93 0.15
CA TYR A 499 -29.83 36.25 -0.49
C TYR A 499 -29.56 36.14 -1.98
N SER A 500 -28.84 35.11 -2.42
CA SER A 500 -28.64 34.85 -3.86
C SER A 500 -29.99 34.59 -4.55
N LEU A 501 -30.84 33.77 -3.94
CA LEU A 501 -32.19 33.52 -4.47
C LEU A 501 -33.01 34.82 -4.52
N ALA A 502 -32.99 35.58 -3.44
CA ALA A 502 -33.71 36.88 -3.38
C ALA A 502 -33.28 37.84 -4.49
N MET A 503 -31.96 37.90 -4.80
CA MET A 503 -31.42 38.70 -5.91
C MET A 503 -31.88 38.17 -7.27
N ILE A 504 -31.92 36.86 -7.45
CA ILE A 504 -32.43 36.21 -8.68
C ILE A 504 -33.91 36.55 -8.89
N GLU A 505 -34.70 36.61 -7.80
CA GLU A 505 -36.11 36.99 -7.80
C GLU A 505 -36.34 38.51 -7.92
N GLY A 506 -35.25 39.29 -8.08
CA GLY A 506 -35.32 40.73 -8.36
C GLY A 506 -35.24 41.65 -7.12
N ILE A 507 -34.97 41.12 -5.94
CA ILE A 507 -34.73 41.92 -4.72
C ILE A 507 -33.32 42.50 -4.80
N SER A 508 -33.21 43.82 -4.65
CA SER A 508 -31.93 44.52 -4.64
C SER A 508 -31.27 44.43 -3.26
N PRO A 509 -29.91 44.33 -3.21
CA PRO A 509 -29.18 44.47 -1.95
C PRO A 509 -29.43 45.83 -1.24
N CYS A 510 -29.94 46.82 -1.97
CA CYS A 510 -30.26 48.14 -1.47
C CYS A 510 -31.72 48.28 -0.98
N ASP A 511 -32.54 47.24 -1.17
CA ASP A 511 -33.94 47.27 -0.70
C ASP A 511 -33.99 47.35 0.82
N GLN A 512 -34.80 48.28 1.31
CA GLN A 512 -34.94 48.53 2.73
C GLN A 512 -36.25 47.97 3.25
N MET A 513 -36.18 47.28 4.39
CA MET A 513 -37.37 46.84 5.14
C MET A 513 -37.46 47.60 6.43
N LEU A 514 -38.68 48.05 6.76
CA LEU A 514 -38.94 48.73 8.02
C LEU A 514 -38.71 47.78 9.20
N HIS A 515 -37.86 48.19 10.12
CA HIS A 515 -37.62 47.46 11.37
C HIS A 515 -38.76 47.79 12.39
N VAL A 516 -39.95 47.23 12.12
CA VAL A 516 -41.13 47.39 13.01
C VAL A 516 -41.41 46.05 13.68
N PRO A 517 -41.79 46.04 14.97
CA PRO A 517 -42.30 44.84 15.60
C PRO A 517 -43.55 44.35 14.87
N VAL A 518 -43.53 43.14 14.33
CA VAL A 518 -44.68 42.52 13.67
C VAL A 518 -45.40 41.64 14.69
N SER A 519 -46.66 41.96 14.95
CA SER A 519 -47.53 41.10 15.76
C SER A 519 -48.30 40.16 14.83
N TYR A 520 -47.95 38.90 14.79
CA TYR A 520 -48.70 37.87 14.08
C TYR A 520 -49.84 37.39 14.97
N THR A 521 -51.09 37.66 14.60
CA THR A 521 -52.26 37.20 15.33
C THR A 521 -52.60 35.74 15.15
N HIS A 522 -52.03 35.05 14.09
CA HIS A 522 -52.42 33.70 13.73
C HIS A 522 -51.26 32.71 13.47
N LEU A 523 -50.01 33.13 13.45
CA LEU A 523 -48.85 32.24 13.27
C LEU A 523 -47.80 32.58 14.33
N ARG A 524 -47.75 31.81 15.40
CA ARG A 524 -46.52 31.74 16.19
C ARG A 524 -45.47 31.03 15.32
N ALA A 525 -44.48 31.78 14.89
CA ALA A 525 -43.26 31.16 14.44
C ALA A 525 -42.74 30.27 15.56
N HIS A 526 -42.74 28.97 15.38
CA HIS A 526 -41.97 28.07 16.23
C HIS A 526 -40.50 28.44 16.04
N GLU A 527 -40.00 29.31 16.91
CA GLU A 527 -38.58 29.38 17.14
C GLU A 527 -38.17 27.97 17.57
N THR A 528 -37.52 27.27 16.69
CA THR A 528 -36.83 26.05 17.05
C THR A 528 -35.69 26.42 17.98
N ARG A 529 -35.96 26.38 19.29
CA ARG A 529 -34.92 26.25 20.30
C ARG A 529 -34.25 24.91 20.09
N GLY A 530 -33.10 24.91 19.37
CA GLY A 530 -32.19 23.78 19.19
C GLY A 530 -30.97 24.01 20.02
#